data_600e6d81dca4aa992efcbdf56093e412
#
_entry.id   600e6d81dca4aa992efcbdf56093e412
#
_cell.length_a   1.000
_cell.length_b   1.000
_cell.length_c   1.000
_cell.angle_alpha   90.00
_cell.angle_beta   90.00
_cell.angle_gamma   90.00
#
_symmetry.space_group_name_H-M   'P 1'
#
loop_
_entity.id
_entity.type
_entity.pdbx_description
1 polymer ?
#
loop_
_entity_poly.entity_id
_entity_poly.type
_entity_poly.pdbx_seq_one_letter_code
_entity_poly.pdbx_strand_id
1 'polypeptide(L)'
;MYYDLTIILSSALFWVYIDSVKLFSNERVINSSLIHACISGIGNSVGLAMYPIIVYDYSQIANNIPPFISTIAFISFGYGFYDLYIGIESKKMDNILHGFIFVTTYIGAYYYGVTSMTSINMITETSSIFLNLRPYKKKWIDIAFAFTFFVYRIILSPIFLTMYIANTNNNGRAFAVFETLLVVPLNVYWFSLIVKKLLIKKIEI
;
A
#
# COMPACT_ATOMS: atom_id res chain seq x y z
N MET A 1 4.96 -17.68 13.46
CA MET A 1 4.36 -18.38 12.31
C MET A 1 2.85 -18.60 12.46
N TYR A 2 2.35 -19.40 13.44
CA TYR A 2 0.89 -19.61 13.57
C TYR A 2 0.10 -18.33 13.86
N TYR A 3 0.62 -17.45 14.73
CA TYR A 3 0.01 -16.16 15.04
C TYR A 3 -0.13 -15.28 13.79
N ASP A 4 0.90 -15.20 12.99
CA ASP A 4 0.93 -14.38 11.77
C ASP A 4 -0.11 -14.88 10.75
N LEU A 5 -0.17 -16.19 10.53
CA LEU A 5 -1.15 -16.80 9.62
C LEU A 5 -2.58 -16.57 10.10
N THR A 6 -2.83 -16.64 11.41
CA THR A 6 -4.15 -16.37 11.99
C THR A 6 -4.58 -14.93 11.72
N ILE A 7 -3.69 -13.94 11.89
CA ILE A 7 -4.00 -12.53 11.60
C ILE A 7 -4.30 -12.36 10.12
N ILE A 8 -3.48 -12.92 9.23
CA ILE A 8 -3.66 -12.80 7.78
C ILE A 8 -5.02 -13.36 7.35
N LEU A 9 -5.36 -14.57 7.77
CA LEU A 9 -6.63 -15.22 7.42
C LEU A 9 -7.83 -14.48 8.01
N SER A 10 -7.75 -14.10 9.30
CA SER A 10 -8.81 -13.32 9.95
C SER A 10 -9.00 -11.96 9.27
N SER A 11 -7.91 -11.32 8.84
CA SER A 11 -7.96 -10.08 8.09
C SER A 11 -8.61 -10.26 6.71
N ALA A 12 -8.25 -11.30 5.96
CA ALA A 12 -8.90 -11.57 4.68
C ALA A 12 -10.43 -11.74 4.83
N LEU A 13 -10.87 -12.51 5.83
CA LEU A 13 -12.30 -12.66 6.15
C LEU A 13 -12.95 -11.35 6.59
N PHE A 14 -12.25 -10.55 7.38
CA PHE A 14 -12.72 -9.23 7.80
C PHE A 14 -12.99 -8.31 6.60
N TRP A 15 -12.14 -8.31 5.59
CA TRP A 15 -12.34 -7.48 4.40
C TRP A 15 -13.54 -7.92 3.58
N VAL A 16 -13.79 -9.23 3.47
CA VAL A 16 -15.02 -9.76 2.85
C VAL A 16 -16.26 -9.30 3.64
N TYR A 17 -16.19 -9.31 4.98
CA TYR A 17 -17.27 -8.83 5.83
C TYR A 17 -17.53 -7.33 5.66
N ILE A 18 -16.49 -6.49 5.75
CA ILE A 18 -16.60 -5.02 5.56
C ILE A 18 -17.24 -4.68 4.21
N ASP A 19 -16.89 -5.43 3.18
CA ASP A 19 -17.48 -5.30 1.86
C ASP A 19 -18.99 -5.55 1.87
N SER A 20 -19.45 -6.52 2.63
CA SER A 20 -20.88 -6.85 2.75
C SER A 20 -21.70 -5.76 3.46
N VAL A 21 -21.08 -4.99 4.36
CA VAL A 21 -21.75 -3.98 5.20
C VAL A 21 -22.04 -2.66 4.48
N LYS A 22 -21.28 -2.35 3.40
CA LYS A 22 -21.47 -1.13 2.57
C LYS A 22 -21.51 0.19 3.39
N LEU A 23 -20.53 0.40 4.27
CA LEU A 23 -20.52 1.50 5.25
C LEU A 23 -20.54 2.91 4.64
N PHE A 24 -19.80 3.13 3.55
CA PHE A 24 -19.58 4.48 2.99
C PHE A 24 -20.09 4.66 1.56
N SER A 25 -20.35 3.57 0.85
CA SER A 25 -20.74 3.58 -0.56
C SER A 25 -21.55 2.33 -0.89
N ASN A 26 -22.38 2.41 -1.92
CA ASN A 26 -23.01 1.24 -2.52
C ASN A 26 -22.03 0.42 -3.39
N GLU A 27 -20.84 0.95 -3.64
CA GLU A 27 -19.78 0.26 -4.37
C GLU A 27 -18.89 -0.50 -3.39
N ARG A 28 -18.85 -1.83 -3.52
CA ARG A 28 -18.14 -2.78 -2.65
C ARG A 28 -16.66 -2.37 -2.42
N VAL A 29 -15.93 -2.19 -3.50
CA VAL A 29 -14.48 -1.94 -3.49
C VAL A 29 -14.11 -0.65 -2.76
N ILE A 30 -14.94 0.39 -2.84
CA ILE A 30 -14.64 1.69 -2.22
C ILE A 30 -14.62 1.58 -0.70
N ASN A 31 -15.54 0.82 -0.09
CA ASN A 31 -15.61 0.70 1.36
C ASN A 31 -14.36 0.03 1.94
N SER A 32 -14.04 -1.16 1.45
CA SER A 32 -12.90 -1.94 1.94
C SER A 32 -11.58 -1.23 1.62
N SER A 33 -11.43 -0.69 0.41
CA SER A 33 -10.22 0.03 0.01
C SER A 33 -10.00 1.32 0.81
N LEU A 34 -11.06 2.08 1.12
CA LEU A 34 -10.94 3.29 1.94
C LEU A 34 -10.49 2.96 3.37
N ILE A 35 -11.13 1.96 4.00
CA ILE A 35 -10.78 1.54 5.37
C ILE A 35 -9.35 1.02 5.39
N HIS A 36 -8.98 0.16 4.43
CA HIS A 36 -7.61 -0.33 4.32
C HIS A 36 -6.61 0.81 4.16
N ALA A 37 -6.87 1.76 3.26
CA ALA A 37 -6.01 2.91 3.03
C ALA A 37 -5.83 3.77 4.31
N CYS A 38 -6.88 3.95 5.11
CA CYS A 38 -6.79 4.63 6.40
C CYS A 38 -5.94 3.84 7.40
N ILE A 39 -6.18 2.54 7.56
CA ILE A 39 -5.42 1.70 8.50
C ILE A 39 -3.94 1.66 8.08
N SER A 40 -3.67 1.37 6.82
CA SER A 40 -2.30 1.22 6.32
C SER A 40 -1.58 2.55 6.18
N GLY A 41 -2.17 3.55 5.54
CA GLY A 41 -1.54 4.84 5.28
C GLY A 41 -1.29 5.61 6.58
N ILE A 42 -2.32 5.82 7.40
CA ILE A 42 -2.21 6.56 8.66
C ILE A 42 -1.43 5.74 9.69
N GLY A 43 -1.76 4.46 9.84
CA GLY A 43 -1.11 3.59 10.81
C GLY A 43 0.40 3.46 10.59
N ASN A 44 0.85 3.28 9.35
CA ASN A 44 2.28 3.24 9.05
C ASN A 44 2.95 4.62 9.15
N SER A 45 2.23 5.72 8.86
CA SER A 45 2.74 7.08 9.09
C SER A 45 2.97 7.33 10.59
N VAL A 46 2.05 6.93 11.45
CA VAL A 46 2.20 6.99 12.91
C VAL A 46 3.33 6.06 13.37
N GLY A 47 3.39 4.84 12.85
CA GLY A 47 4.45 3.88 13.14
C GLY A 47 5.83 4.44 12.81
N LEU A 48 5.99 5.07 11.65
CA LEU A 48 7.24 5.70 11.23
C LEU A 48 7.60 6.91 12.13
N ALA A 49 6.63 7.71 12.52
CA ALA A 49 6.84 8.84 13.44
C ALA A 49 7.27 8.39 14.84
N MET A 50 6.70 7.28 15.35
CA MET A 50 7.04 6.71 16.66
C MET A 50 8.38 5.96 16.66
N TYR A 51 8.74 5.37 15.52
CA TYR A 51 9.91 4.51 15.37
C TYR A 51 10.75 4.90 14.14
N PRO A 52 11.29 6.12 14.07
CA PRO A 52 12.02 6.60 12.89
C PRO A 52 13.28 5.80 12.60
N ILE A 53 13.83 5.07 13.59
CA ILE A 53 14.98 4.19 13.43
C ILE A 53 14.73 3.07 12.41
N ILE A 54 13.46 2.74 12.14
CA ILE A 54 13.06 1.77 11.12
C ILE A 54 13.61 2.12 9.73
N VAL A 55 13.87 3.37 9.47
CA VAL A 55 14.41 3.84 8.19
C VAL A 55 15.93 3.70 8.14
N TYR A 56 16.62 3.81 9.30
CA TYR A 56 18.08 3.95 9.36
C TYR A 56 18.83 2.69 9.79
N ASP A 57 18.24 1.83 10.59
CA ASP A 57 18.92 0.63 11.10
C ASP A 57 18.11 -0.64 10.86
N TYR A 58 18.32 -1.17 9.68
CA TYR A 58 17.59 -2.34 9.20
C TYR A 58 18.01 -3.65 9.88
N SER A 59 19.27 -3.75 10.33
CA SER A 59 19.80 -4.97 10.94
C SER A 59 19.19 -5.27 12.32
N GLN A 60 18.80 -4.23 13.05
CA GLN A 60 18.10 -4.37 14.33
C GLN A 60 16.62 -4.66 14.18
N ILE A 61 16.02 -4.29 13.05
CA ILE A 61 14.58 -4.27 12.86
C ILE A 61 14.03 -5.60 12.35
N ALA A 62 14.82 -6.36 11.59
CA ALA A 62 14.39 -7.67 11.10
C ALA A 62 13.94 -8.59 12.27
N ASN A 63 14.45 -8.38 13.47
CA ASN A 63 14.14 -9.16 14.67
C ASN A 63 13.25 -8.47 15.71
N ASN A 64 13.01 -7.15 15.60
CA ASN A 64 12.33 -6.34 16.62
C ASN A 64 11.33 -5.35 16.04
N ILE A 65 10.59 -5.73 15.00
CA ILE A 65 9.49 -4.89 14.49
C ILE A 65 8.48 -4.69 15.62
N PRO A 66 8.14 -3.42 15.98
CA PRO A 66 7.10 -3.18 16.96
C PRO A 66 5.80 -3.93 16.61
N PRO A 67 5.15 -4.62 17.55
CA PRO A 67 3.97 -5.44 17.29
C PRO A 67 2.86 -4.69 16.53
N PHE A 68 2.74 -3.39 16.79
CA PHE A 68 1.79 -2.53 16.08
C PHE A 68 2.05 -2.48 14.57
N ILE A 69 3.30 -2.28 14.15
CA ILE A 69 3.68 -2.17 12.73
C ILE A 69 3.53 -3.53 12.03
N SER A 70 3.96 -4.63 12.69
CA SER A 70 3.79 -5.96 12.14
C SER A 70 2.31 -6.34 12.00
N THR A 71 1.47 -5.95 12.96
CA THR A 71 0.03 -6.19 12.89
C THR A 71 -0.59 -5.47 11.69
N ILE A 72 -0.26 -4.20 11.46
CA ILE A 72 -0.72 -3.46 10.27
C ILE A 72 -0.26 -4.15 8.98
N ALA A 73 1.00 -4.62 8.94
CA ALA A 73 1.52 -5.35 7.79
C ALA A 73 0.71 -6.62 7.49
N PHE A 74 0.39 -7.42 8.51
CA PHE A 74 -0.42 -8.64 8.33
C PHE A 74 -1.88 -8.34 7.98
N ILE A 75 -2.47 -7.28 8.52
CA ILE A 75 -3.79 -6.79 8.11
C ILE A 75 -3.78 -6.40 6.64
N SER A 76 -2.75 -5.70 6.20
CA SER A 76 -2.59 -5.30 4.80
C SER A 76 -2.33 -6.51 3.90
N PHE A 77 -1.60 -7.51 4.37
CA PHE A 77 -1.41 -8.75 3.62
C PHE A 77 -2.74 -9.48 3.37
N GLY A 78 -3.59 -9.59 4.41
CA GLY A 78 -4.95 -10.14 4.26
C GLY A 78 -5.80 -9.33 3.26
N TYR A 79 -5.65 -8.00 3.24
CA TYR A 79 -6.26 -7.14 2.23
C TYR A 79 -5.78 -7.45 0.82
N GLY A 80 -4.50 -7.74 0.62
CA GLY A 80 -3.96 -8.11 -0.69
C GLY A 80 -4.66 -9.32 -1.31
N PHE A 81 -4.98 -10.35 -0.52
CA PHE A 81 -5.78 -11.49 -0.97
C PHE A 81 -7.20 -11.09 -1.34
N TYR A 82 -7.84 -10.23 -0.53
CA TYR A 82 -9.17 -9.71 -0.83
C TYR A 82 -9.15 -8.90 -2.14
N ASP A 83 -8.19 -8.02 -2.33
CA ASP A 83 -8.08 -7.17 -3.53
C ASP A 83 -7.85 -8.00 -4.80
N LEU A 84 -7.01 -9.03 -4.71
CA LEU A 84 -6.81 -10.01 -5.78
C LEU A 84 -8.11 -10.75 -6.12
N TYR A 85 -8.83 -11.22 -5.10
CA TYR A 85 -10.12 -11.90 -5.28
C TYR A 85 -11.14 -11.01 -6.00
N ILE A 86 -11.33 -9.76 -5.53
CA ILE A 86 -12.24 -8.79 -6.15
C ILE A 86 -11.80 -8.42 -7.57
N GLY A 87 -10.48 -8.33 -7.80
CA GLY A 87 -9.92 -8.09 -9.13
C GLY A 87 -10.34 -9.19 -10.12
N ILE A 88 -10.20 -10.45 -9.72
CA ILE A 88 -10.57 -11.62 -10.51
C ILE A 88 -12.10 -11.66 -10.74
N GLU A 89 -12.90 -11.47 -9.68
CA GLU A 89 -14.36 -11.46 -9.76
C GLU A 89 -14.87 -10.37 -10.72
N SER A 90 -14.34 -9.17 -10.60
CA SER A 90 -14.74 -8.01 -11.42
C SER A 90 -14.11 -7.97 -12.81
N LYS A 91 -13.17 -8.86 -13.11
CA LYS A 91 -12.38 -8.91 -14.35
C LYS A 91 -11.67 -7.59 -14.67
N LYS A 92 -11.29 -6.82 -13.64
CA LYS A 92 -10.56 -5.55 -13.78
C LYS A 92 -9.06 -5.83 -13.67
N MET A 93 -8.36 -5.73 -14.78
CA MET A 93 -6.93 -6.05 -14.86
C MET A 93 -6.08 -5.22 -13.90
N ASP A 94 -6.40 -3.93 -13.71
CA ASP A 94 -5.68 -3.05 -12.79
C ASP A 94 -5.75 -3.56 -11.34
N ASN A 95 -6.92 -4.05 -10.90
CA ASN A 95 -7.10 -4.61 -9.57
C ASN A 95 -6.40 -5.97 -9.43
N ILE A 96 -6.45 -6.81 -10.48
CA ILE A 96 -5.73 -8.10 -10.49
C ILE A 96 -4.23 -7.85 -10.35
N LEU A 97 -3.68 -6.93 -11.14
CA LEU A 97 -2.27 -6.60 -11.11
C LEU A 97 -1.86 -6.01 -9.75
N HIS A 98 -2.66 -5.10 -9.21
CA HIS A 98 -2.44 -4.50 -7.90
C HIS A 98 -2.44 -5.57 -6.79
N GLY A 99 -3.48 -6.38 -6.70
CA GLY A 99 -3.57 -7.44 -5.69
C GLY A 99 -2.47 -8.49 -5.84
N PHE A 100 -2.10 -8.86 -7.08
CA PHE A 100 -0.99 -9.79 -7.33
C PHE A 100 0.35 -9.23 -6.86
N ILE A 101 0.69 -7.99 -7.21
CA ILE A 101 1.90 -7.32 -6.76
C ILE A 101 1.91 -7.24 -5.23
N PHE A 102 0.78 -6.88 -4.63
CA PHE A 102 0.64 -6.76 -3.19
C PHE A 102 0.94 -8.09 -2.48
N VAL A 103 0.29 -9.18 -2.90
CA VAL A 103 0.49 -10.52 -2.33
C VAL A 103 1.92 -11.00 -2.52
N THR A 104 2.49 -10.87 -3.73
CA THR A 104 3.87 -11.32 -4.00
C THR A 104 4.90 -10.53 -3.22
N THR A 105 4.70 -9.21 -3.06
CA THR A 105 5.52 -8.34 -2.23
C THR A 105 5.52 -8.81 -0.77
N TYR A 106 4.36 -9.11 -0.19
CA TYR A 106 4.29 -9.58 1.21
C TYR A 106 4.90 -10.97 1.40
N ILE A 107 4.65 -11.91 0.47
CA ILE A 107 5.27 -13.24 0.52
C ILE A 107 6.80 -13.12 0.45
N GLY A 108 7.31 -12.34 -0.48
CA GLY A 108 8.75 -12.11 -0.63
C GLY A 108 9.34 -11.44 0.61
N ALA A 109 8.71 -10.38 1.12
CA ALA A 109 9.14 -9.67 2.31
C ALA A 109 9.18 -10.58 3.55
N TYR A 110 8.19 -11.44 3.71
CA TYR A 110 8.17 -12.44 4.79
C TYR A 110 9.28 -13.47 4.63
N TYR A 111 9.44 -14.04 3.43
CA TYR A 111 10.46 -15.04 3.14
C TYR A 111 11.88 -14.52 3.37
N TYR A 112 12.16 -13.28 2.98
CA TYR A 112 13.48 -12.67 3.16
C TYR A 112 13.67 -11.96 4.52
N GLY A 113 12.68 -12.02 5.41
CA GLY A 113 12.74 -11.40 6.75
C GLY A 113 12.71 -9.87 6.72
N VAL A 114 12.04 -9.28 5.73
CA VAL A 114 12.08 -7.84 5.44
C VAL A 114 10.70 -7.17 5.51
N THR A 115 9.81 -7.73 6.33
CA THR A 115 8.42 -7.30 6.49
C THR A 115 8.28 -5.82 6.92
N SER A 116 9.27 -5.28 7.64
CA SER A 116 9.31 -3.86 8.01
C SER A 116 9.37 -2.92 6.81
N MET A 117 10.04 -3.34 5.72
CA MET A 117 10.07 -2.58 4.48
C MET A 117 8.69 -2.45 3.84
N THR A 118 7.97 -3.54 3.78
CA THR A 118 6.60 -3.54 3.25
C THR A 118 5.72 -2.60 4.06
N SER A 119 5.87 -2.59 5.38
CA SER A 119 5.16 -1.67 6.26
C SER A 119 5.49 -0.21 5.95
N ILE A 120 6.76 0.13 5.76
CA ILE A 120 7.16 1.49 5.39
C ILE A 120 6.56 1.88 4.04
N ASN A 121 6.62 0.99 3.05
CA ASN A 121 6.03 1.24 1.74
C ASN A 121 4.51 1.42 1.79
N MET A 122 3.82 0.86 2.78
CA MET A 122 2.37 1.06 2.95
C MET A 122 1.99 2.50 3.32
N ILE A 123 2.93 3.37 3.67
CA ILE A 123 2.67 4.83 3.77
C ILE A 123 2.13 5.39 2.44
N THR A 124 2.45 4.75 1.32
CA THR A 124 1.91 5.09 -0.01
C THR A 124 0.39 4.99 -0.07
N GLU A 125 -0.23 4.17 0.80
CA GLU A 125 -1.68 4.04 0.90
C GLU A 125 -2.38 5.31 1.42
N THR A 126 -1.64 6.26 2.00
CA THR A 126 -2.17 7.61 2.31
C THR A 126 -2.77 8.28 1.07
N SER A 127 -2.18 8.08 -0.11
CA SER A 127 -2.73 8.60 -1.37
C SER A 127 -4.04 7.89 -1.78
N SER A 128 -4.18 6.62 -1.44
CA SER A 128 -5.37 5.81 -1.74
C SER A 128 -6.60 6.27 -0.95
N ILE A 129 -6.42 6.96 0.19
CA ILE A 129 -7.53 7.61 0.92
C ILE A 129 -8.24 8.59 -0.01
N PHE A 130 -7.50 9.50 -0.64
CA PHE A 130 -8.08 10.50 -1.54
C PHE A 130 -8.55 9.88 -2.85
N LEU A 131 -7.91 8.83 -3.35
CA LEU A 131 -8.39 8.06 -4.49
C LEU A 131 -9.81 7.53 -4.24
N ASN A 132 -10.04 6.93 -3.08
CA ASN A 132 -11.34 6.36 -2.69
C ASN A 132 -12.41 7.43 -2.40
N LEU A 133 -12.01 8.67 -2.10
CA LEU A 133 -12.93 9.79 -1.91
C LEU A 133 -13.33 10.49 -3.22
N ARG A 134 -12.71 10.19 -4.36
CA ARG A 134 -13.00 10.85 -5.66
C ARG A 134 -14.45 10.71 -6.14
N PRO A 135 -15.22 9.65 -5.85
CA PRO A 135 -16.64 9.58 -6.20
C PRO A 135 -17.48 10.74 -5.67
N TYR A 136 -17.06 11.42 -4.60
CA TYR A 136 -17.71 12.63 -4.10
C TYR A 136 -17.54 13.85 -5.01
N LYS A 137 -16.75 13.76 -6.10
CA LYS A 137 -16.61 14.78 -7.18
C LYS A 137 -16.21 16.18 -6.69
N LYS A 138 -15.49 16.30 -5.58
CA LYS A 138 -14.99 17.59 -5.09
C LYS A 138 -13.60 17.87 -5.66
N LYS A 139 -13.42 19.07 -6.24
CA LYS A 139 -12.15 19.48 -6.89
C LYS A 139 -10.95 19.36 -5.95
N TRP A 140 -11.10 19.71 -4.67
CA TRP A 140 -10.01 19.60 -3.69
C TRP A 140 -9.55 18.15 -3.47
N ILE A 141 -10.46 17.17 -3.62
CA ILE A 141 -10.11 15.75 -3.48
C ILE A 141 -9.18 15.31 -4.64
N ASP A 142 -9.48 15.73 -5.87
CA ASP A 142 -8.63 15.44 -7.03
C ASP A 142 -7.23 16.05 -6.86
N ILE A 143 -7.14 17.27 -6.33
CA ILE A 143 -5.88 17.97 -6.04
C ILE A 143 -5.11 17.25 -4.90
N ALA A 144 -5.79 16.95 -3.80
CA ALA A 144 -5.19 16.24 -2.67
C ALA A 144 -4.69 14.85 -3.09
N PHE A 145 -5.45 14.14 -3.93
CA PHE A 145 -5.02 12.86 -4.50
C PHE A 145 -3.73 13.02 -5.32
N ALA A 146 -3.68 13.95 -6.25
CA ALA A 146 -2.49 14.16 -7.07
C ALA A 146 -1.27 14.55 -6.23
N PHE A 147 -1.45 15.46 -5.27
CA PHE A 147 -0.40 15.92 -4.37
C PHE A 147 0.13 14.78 -3.47
N THR A 148 -0.76 14.05 -2.81
CA THR A 148 -0.36 12.94 -1.95
C THR A 148 0.24 11.78 -2.75
N PHE A 149 -0.27 11.48 -3.94
CA PHE A 149 0.33 10.50 -4.83
C PHE A 149 1.76 10.89 -5.20
N PHE A 150 1.99 12.14 -5.58
CA PHE A 150 3.32 12.67 -5.89
C PHE A 150 4.27 12.53 -4.71
N VAL A 151 3.86 13.02 -3.53
CA VAL A 151 4.71 12.99 -2.33
C VAL A 151 5.02 11.54 -1.90
N TYR A 152 4.01 10.71 -1.74
CA TYR A 152 4.21 9.39 -1.15
C TYR A 152 4.72 8.34 -2.13
N ARG A 153 4.29 8.37 -3.40
CA ARG A 153 4.62 7.33 -4.38
C ARG A 153 5.75 7.71 -5.33
N ILE A 154 5.91 9.00 -5.64
CA ILE A 154 6.97 9.44 -6.56
C ILE A 154 8.22 9.89 -5.80
N ILE A 155 8.07 10.51 -4.62
CA ILE A 155 9.22 11.00 -3.85
C ILE A 155 9.61 10.00 -2.75
N LEU A 156 8.73 9.75 -1.79
CA LEU A 156 9.09 9.00 -0.57
C LEU A 156 9.33 7.52 -0.83
N SER A 157 8.50 6.85 -1.63
CA SER A 157 8.65 5.41 -1.90
C SER A 157 10.01 5.06 -2.52
N PRO A 158 10.50 5.74 -3.58
CA PRO A 158 11.85 5.49 -4.10
C PRO A 158 12.96 5.78 -3.09
N ILE A 159 12.82 6.82 -2.26
CA ILE A 159 13.80 7.13 -1.20
C ILE A 159 13.87 5.96 -0.23
N PHE A 160 12.75 5.48 0.29
CA PHE A 160 12.72 4.36 1.23
C PHE A 160 13.26 3.07 0.61
N LEU A 161 12.90 2.77 -0.63
CA LEU A 161 13.44 1.62 -1.35
C LEU A 161 14.96 1.71 -1.52
N THR A 162 15.49 2.89 -1.85
CA THR A 162 16.93 3.12 -1.97
C THR A 162 17.64 2.95 -0.63
N MET A 163 17.11 3.53 0.44
CA MET A 163 17.66 3.37 1.79
C MET A 163 17.65 1.89 2.22
N TYR A 164 16.59 1.18 1.87
CA TYR A 164 16.47 -0.23 2.12
C TYR A 164 17.54 -1.05 1.36
N ILE A 165 17.70 -0.82 0.07
CA ILE A 165 18.74 -1.47 -0.76
C ILE A 165 20.13 -1.25 -0.16
N ALA A 166 20.39 -0.03 0.36
CA ALA A 166 21.69 0.30 0.96
C ALA A 166 21.95 -0.43 2.28
N ASN A 167 20.92 -0.69 3.09
CA ASN A 167 21.04 -1.12 4.48
C ASN A 167 20.67 -2.60 4.74
N THR A 168 20.30 -3.38 3.71
CA THR A 168 19.90 -4.79 3.87
C THR A 168 20.98 -5.78 3.40
N ASN A 169 20.81 -7.04 3.79
CA ASN A 169 21.67 -8.14 3.33
C ASN A 169 21.44 -8.47 1.84
N ASN A 170 22.31 -9.29 1.25
CA ASN A 170 22.29 -9.57 -0.19
C ASN A 170 20.95 -10.12 -0.69
N ASN A 171 20.27 -10.98 0.05
CA ASN A 171 19.00 -11.57 -0.38
C ASN A 171 17.86 -10.53 -0.31
N GLY A 172 17.77 -9.79 0.80
CA GLY A 172 16.81 -8.69 0.94
C GLY A 172 17.08 -7.57 -0.07
N ARG A 173 18.35 -7.30 -0.40
CA ARG A 173 18.73 -6.34 -1.43
C ARG A 173 18.23 -6.74 -2.82
N ALA A 174 18.42 -7.99 -3.22
CA ALA A 174 17.93 -8.48 -4.50
C ALA A 174 16.40 -8.34 -4.61
N PHE A 175 15.68 -8.66 -3.52
CA PHE A 175 14.24 -8.50 -3.45
C PHE A 175 13.82 -7.01 -3.55
N ALA A 176 14.49 -6.12 -2.81
CA ALA A 176 14.22 -4.69 -2.86
C ALA A 176 14.48 -4.07 -4.24
N VAL A 177 15.53 -4.51 -4.92
CA VAL A 177 15.80 -4.10 -6.32
C VAL A 177 14.66 -4.57 -7.22
N PHE A 178 14.23 -5.81 -7.09
CA PHE A 178 13.10 -6.35 -7.86
C PHE A 178 11.82 -5.54 -7.63
N GLU A 179 11.46 -5.24 -6.37
CA GLU A 179 10.31 -4.39 -6.06
C GLU A 179 10.45 -2.99 -6.66
N THR A 180 11.64 -2.40 -6.55
CA THR A 180 11.89 -1.07 -7.11
C THR A 180 11.64 -1.03 -8.60
N LEU A 181 12.10 -2.05 -9.33
CA LEU A 181 11.92 -2.16 -10.78
C LEU A 181 10.44 -2.37 -11.19
N LEU A 182 9.61 -2.91 -10.30
CA LEU A 182 8.17 -3.06 -10.55
C LEU A 182 7.38 -1.83 -10.12
N VAL A 183 7.57 -1.39 -8.90
CA VAL A 183 6.68 -0.41 -8.24
C VAL A 183 6.96 1.01 -8.74
N VAL A 184 8.24 1.39 -8.93
CA VAL A 184 8.57 2.76 -9.33
C VAL A 184 8.08 3.10 -10.73
N PRO A 185 8.33 2.29 -11.78
CA PRO A 185 7.80 2.57 -13.12
C PRO A 185 6.27 2.60 -13.16
N LEU A 186 5.61 1.72 -12.40
CA LEU A 186 4.16 1.67 -12.32
C LEU A 186 3.59 2.94 -11.67
N ASN A 187 4.20 3.42 -10.59
CA ASN A 187 3.81 4.68 -9.95
C ASN A 187 4.01 5.89 -10.89
N VAL A 188 5.10 5.93 -11.65
CA VAL A 188 5.36 6.99 -12.65
C VAL A 188 4.30 6.94 -13.75
N TYR A 189 3.98 5.77 -14.25
CA TYR A 189 2.91 5.58 -15.24
C TYR A 189 1.56 6.09 -14.72
N TRP A 190 1.13 5.65 -13.53
CA TRP A 190 -0.13 6.12 -12.93
C TRP A 190 -0.12 7.62 -12.67
N PHE A 191 1.00 8.18 -12.19
CA PHE A 191 1.09 9.62 -11.99
C PHE A 191 0.91 10.40 -13.30
N SER A 192 1.47 9.93 -14.40
CA SER A 192 1.29 10.53 -15.70
C SER A 192 -0.18 10.58 -16.14
N LEU A 193 -0.95 9.51 -15.86
CA LEU A 193 -2.39 9.47 -16.11
C LEU A 193 -3.18 10.44 -15.22
N ILE A 194 -2.78 10.59 -13.94
CA ILE A 194 -3.40 11.54 -13.00
C ILE A 194 -3.19 12.96 -13.51
N VAL A 195 -1.96 13.33 -13.86
CA VAL A 195 -1.64 14.68 -14.39
C VAL A 195 -2.39 14.95 -15.69
N LYS A 196 -2.38 14.01 -16.64
CA LYS A 196 -3.13 14.14 -17.90
C LYS A 196 -4.60 14.41 -17.64
N LYS A 197 -5.24 13.69 -16.73
CA LYS A 197 -6.67 13.88 -16.40
C LYS A 197 -6.95 15.23 -15.76
N LEU A 198 -6.06 15.75 -14.92
CA LEU A 198 -6.19 17.07 -14.30
C LEU A 198 -6.05 18.19 -15.32
N LEU A 199 -5.11 18.06 -16.29
CA LEU A 199 -4.91 19.05 -17.35
C LEU A 199 -6.10 19.10 -18.30
N ILE A 200 -6.67 17.96 -18.71
CA ILE A 200 -7.84 17.92 -19.58
C ILE A 200 -9.04 18.61 -18.93
N LYS A 201 -9.32 18.31 -17.65
CA LYS A 201 -10.41 18.99 -16.90
C LYS A 201 -10.25 20.51 -16.81
N LYS A 202 -9.02 21.04 -16.94
CA LYS A 202 -8.78 22.49 -16.91
C LYS A 202 -9.11 23.18 -18.23
N ILE A 203 -9.15 22.44 -19.33
CA ILE A 203 -9.42 22.97 -20.68
C ILE A 203 -10.95 23.06 -20.94
N GLU A 204 -11.74 22.26 -20.23
CA GLU A 204 -13.20 22.19 -20.39
C GLU A 204 -13.98 23.20 -19.50
N ILE A 205 -13.28 24.09 -18.76
CA ILE A 205 -13.82 25.18 -17.94
C ILE A 205 -13.49 26.51 -18.60
#